data_cee8f0b4e696fd496d377478c3ae4fb3
#
_entry.id   cee8f0b4e696fd496d377478c3ae4fb3
#
_cell.length_a   1.000
_cell.length_b   1.000
_cell.length_c   1.000
_cell.angle_alpha   90.00
_cell.angle_beta   90.00
_cell.angle_gamma   90.00
#
_symmetry.space_group_name_H-M   'P 1'
#
loop_
_entity.id
_entity.type
_entity.pdbx_description
1 polymer ?
#
loop_
_entity_poly.entity_id
_entity_poly.type
_entity_poly.pdbx_seq_one_letter_code
_entity_poly.pdbx_strand_id
1 'polypeptide(L)'
;DMICFDFDKRKVLVEIEYKLSNLFKHEHPYETFDYVICWYVDLDINEKKMLKDGTILGLTKENQEWILKYGPQKIIPVIEIKNLINNYKRDKSKKKLPK
;
A
#
# COMPACT_ATOMS: atom_id res chain seq x y z
N ASP A 1 6.24 5.69 -9.51
CA ASP A 1 7.19 6.71 -9.08
C ASP A 1 7.55 6.52 -7.61
N MET A 2 8.80 6.76 -7.30
CA MET A 2 9.29 6.54 -5.95
C MET A 2 9.71 7.86 -5.32
N ILE A 3 9.29 8.09 -4.07
CA ILE A 3 9.62 9.29 -3.32
C ILE A 3 10.36 8.89 -2.06
N CYS A 4 11.40 9.65 -1.72
CA CYS A 4 12.19 9.39 -0.52
C CYS A 4 11.90 10.47 0.52
N PHE A 5 11.58 10.04 1.72
CA PHE A 5 11.38 10.94 2.87
C PHE A 5 12.47 10.66 3.90
N ASP A 6 12.91 11.71 4.60
CA ASP A 6 13.84 11.57 5.70
C ASP A 6 13.09 11.74 7.02
N PHE A 7 13.06 10.67 7.83
CA PHE A 7 12.47 10.69 9.15
C PHE A 7 13.48 10.26 10.19
N ASP A 8 13.80 11.13 11.13
CA ASP A 8 14.70 10.78 12.24
C ASP A 8 15.97 10.09 11.76
N LYS A 9 16.61 10.69 10.76
CA LYS A 9 17.85 10.17 10.18
C LYS A 9 17.67 8.84 9.45
N ARG A 10 16.43 8.42 9.22
CA ARG A 10 16.13 7.25 8.40
C ARG A 10 15.48 7.68 7.10
N LYS A 11 15.84 6.98 6.05
CA LYS A 11 15.22 7.22 4.75
C LYS A 11 14.05 6.25 4.58
N VAL A 12 12.90 6.78 4.23
CA VAL A 12 11.70 6.00 3.98
C VAL A 12 11.36 6.16 2.49
N LEU A 13 11.35 5.05 1.78
CA LEU A 13 11.05 5.06 0.34
C LEU A 13 9.62 4.63 0.12
N VAL A 14 8.89 5.42 -0.67
CA VAL A 14 7.47 5.20 -0.92
C VAL A 14 7.25 5.08 -2.42
N GLU A 15 6.64 3.97 -2.83
CA GLU A 15 6.23 3.78 -4.22
C GLU A 15 4.82 4.31 -4.39
N ILE A 16 4.58 5.10 -5.44
CA ILE A 16 3.28 5.74 -5.67
C ILE A 16 2.69 5.23 -6.98
N GLU A 17 1.45 4.72 -6.90
CA GLU A 17 0.71 4.24 -8.05
C GLU A 17 -0.72 4.74 -7.99
N TYR A 18 -1.33 4.92 -9.16
CA TYR A 18 -2.74 5.27 -9.20
C TYR A 18 -3.61 4.08 -8.78
N LYS A 19 -3.39 2.93 -9.38
CA LYS A 19 -4.06 1.68 -9.04
C LYS A 19 -3.02 0.67 -8.59
N LEU A 20 -3.35 -0.12 -7.60
CA LEU A 20 -2.40 -1.11 -7.10
C LEU A 20 -2.03 -2.14 -8.17
N SER A 21 -2.96 -2.45 -9.09
CA SER A 21 -2.66 -3.41 -10.17
C SER A 21 -1.49 -2.97 -11.03
N ASN A 22 -1.22 -1.67 -11.12
CA ASN A 22 -0.06 -1.20 -11.88
C ASN A 22 1.24 -1.72 -11.30
N LEU A 23 1.30 -1.86 -9.98
CA LEU A 23 2.47 -2.40 -9.32
C LEU A 23 2.68 -3.87 -9.67
N PHE A 24 1.59 -4.62 -9.83
CA PHE A 24 1.65 -6.04 -10.16
C PHE A 24 2.00 -6.29 -11.64
N LYS A 25 1.77 -5.30 -12.51
CA LYS A 25 2.03 -5.47 -13.95
C LYS A 25 3.49 -5.42 -14.32
N HIS A 26 4.30 -4.77 -13.50
CA HIS A 26 5.70 -4.54 -13.80
C HIS A 26 6.55 -5.04 -12.65
N GLU A 27 7.82 -5.34 -12.96
CA GLU A 27 8.78 -5.67 -11.91
C GLU A 27 9.23 -4.39 -11.24
N HIS A 28 9.22 -4.39 -9.93
CA HIS A 28 9.62 -3.25 -9.12
C HIS A 28 10.64 -3.71 -8.08
N PRO A 29 11.48 -2.81 -7.58
CA PRO A 29 12.45 -3.18 -6.54
C PRO A 29 11.79 -3.28 -5.17
N TYR A 30 11.02 -4.35 -4.98
CA TYR A 30 10.22 -4.54 -3.76
C TYR A 30 11.06 -4.55 -2.48
N GLU A 31 12.33 -4.93 -2.56
CA GLU A 31 13.20 -4.90 -1.40
C GLU A 31 13.63 -3.49 -1.04
N THR A 32 13.38 -2.52 -1.89
CA THR A 32 13.88 -1.16 -1.71
C THR A 32 12.89 -0.25 -1.01
N PHE A 33 11.59 -0.29 -1.40
CA PHE A 33 10.65 0.65 -0.84
C PHE A 33 9.96 0.08 0.39
N ASP A 34 9.53 0.99 1.26
CA ASP A 34 8.98 0.64 2.57
C ASP A 34 7.46 0.70 2.59
N TYR A 35 6.85 1.51 1.73
CA TYR A 35 5.41 1.70 1.67
C TYR A 35 4.96 1.85 0.24
N VAL A 36 3.70 1.53 0.00
CA VAL A 36 3.04 1.86 -1.26
C VAL A 36 1.87 2.79 -0.95
N ILE A 37 1.76 3.86 -1.73
CA ILE A 37 0.59 4.73 -1.69
C ILE A 37 -0.10 4.63 -3.04
N CYS A 38 -1.40 4.31 -3.05
CA CYS A 38 -2.16 4.27 -4.30
C CYS A 38 -3.50 4.97 -4.09
N TRP A 39 -4.11 5.39 -5.20
CA TRP A 39 -5.44 5.99 -5.10
C TRP A 39 -6.45 4.96 -4.63
N TYR A 40 -6.48 3.79 -5.27
CA TYR A 40 -7.33 2.72 -4.78
C TYR A 40 -6.74 1.35 -5.10
N VAL A 41 -7.17 0.36 -4.31
CA VAL A 41 -6.79 -1.02 -4.48
C VAL A 41 -7.81 -1.67 -5.38
N ASP A 42 -7.39 -2.04 -6.58
CA ASP A 42 -8.25 -2.64 -7.59
C ASP A 42 -7.99 -4.13 -7.76
N LEU A 43 -7.44 -4.75 -6.73
CA LEU A 43 -7.15 -6.19 -6.73
C LEU A 43 -7.92 -6.86 -5.60
N ASP A 44 -8.18 -8.15 -5.78
CA ASP A 44 -8.85 -8.92 -4.75
C ASP A 44 -7.91 -9.27 -3.62
N ILE A 45 -8.47 -9.46 -2.43
CA ILE A 45 -7.71 -9.96 -1.31
C ILE A 45 -7.14 -11.34 -1.69
N ASN A 46 -5.89 -11.59 -1.29
CA ASN A 46 -5.16 -12.82 -1.61
C ASN A 46 -4.71 -12.92 -3.07
N GLU A 47 -4.77 -11.83 -3.80
CA GLU A 47 -4.18 -11.79 -5.12
C GLU A 47 -2.68 -12.08 -5.02
N LYS A 48 -2.15 -12.92 -5.93
CA LYS A 48 -0.75 -13.32 -5.89
C LYS A 48 -0.12 -13.25 -7.27
N LYS A 49 1.19 -12.97 -7.28
CA LYS A 49 1.96 -12.98 -8.51
C LYS A 49 3.33 -13.58 -8.22
N MET A 50 3.77 -14.49 -9.09
CA MET A 50 5.13 -15.00 -9.02
C MET A 50 6.06 -14.06 -9.77
N LEU A 51 7.10 -13.60 -9.11
CA LEU A 51 8.09 -12.74 -9.70
C LEU A 51 9.12 -13.55 -10.45
N LYS A 52 9.98 -12.88 -11.22
CA LYS A 52 10.95 -13.57 -12.06
C LYS A 52 11.92 -14.42 -11.26
N ASP A 53 12.24 -14.00 -10.05
CA ASP A 53 13.17 -14.75 -9.19
C ASP A 53 12.47 -15.85 -8.40
N GLY A 54 11.18 -16.09 -8.64
CA GLY A 54 10.42 -17.11 -7.93
C GLY A 54 9.75 -16.65 -6.66
N THR A 55 10.01 -15.42 -6.22
CA THR A 55 9.36 -14.87 -5.04
C THR A 55 7.89 -14.64 -5.31
N ILE A 56 7.03 -14.94 -4.33
CA ILE A 56 5.60 -14.69 -4.47
C ILE A 56 5.26 -13.34 -3.84
N LEU A 57 4.63 -12.49 -4.63
CA LEU A 57 4.11 -11.22 -4.14
C LEU A 57 2.62 -11.42 -3.88
N GLY A 58 2.18 -11.22 -2.65
CA GLY A 58 0.80 -11.44 -2.27
C GLY A 58 0.16 -10.23 -1.64
N LEU A 59 -1.13 -10.05 -1.89
CA LEU A 59 -1.90 -8.96 -1.29
C LEU A 59 -2.82 -9.56 -0.22
N THR A 60 -2.79 -8.97 0.96
CA THR A 60 -3.68 -9.40 2.04
C THR A 60 -4.18 -8.18 2.80
N LYS A 61 -5.09 -8.41 3.74
CA LYS A 61 -5.67 -7.35 4.54
C LYS A 61 -5.68 -7.79 5.99
N GLU A 62 -5.11 -6.95 6.86
CA GLU A 62 -5.07 -7.22 8.30
C GLU A 62 -5.54 -5.97 9.04
N ASN A 63 -6.48 -6.14 9.97
CA ASN A 63 -7.03 -5.02 10.72
C ASN A 63 -7.51 -3.89 9.81
N GLN A 64 -8.12 -4.28 8.69
CA GLN A 64 -8.67 -3.35 7.69
C GLN A 64 -7.60 -2.55 6.95
N GLU A 65 -6.35 -2.97 7.01
CA GLU A 65 -5.26 -2.33 6.29
C GLU A 65 -4.69 -3.28 5.25
N TRP A 66 -4.44 -2.75 4.06
CA TRP A 66 -3.87 -3.53 2.97
C TRP A 66 -2.38 -3.73 3.20
N ILE A 67 -1.91 -4.93 2.91
CA ILE A 67 -0.51 -5.30 3.09
C ILE A 67 -0.04 -6.11 1.89
N LEU A 68 1.12 -5.75 1.36
CA LEU A 68 1.82 -6.57 0.37
C LEU A 68 2.86 -7.41 1.08
N LYS A 69 2.85 -8.70 0.79
CA LYS A 69 3.87 -9.62 1.30
C LYS A 69 4.81 -9.95 0.17
N TYR A 70 6.05 -9.51 0.31
CA TYR A 70 7.10 -9.82 -0.65
C TYR A 70 7.82 -11.07 -0.15
N GLY A 71 7.32 -12.24 -0.58
CA GLY A 71 7.80 -13.51 -0.08
C GLY A 71 7.67 -13.57 1.43
N PRO A 72 8.50 -14.37 2.09
CA PRO A 72 8.56 -14.36 3.56
C PRO A 72 9.44 -13.25 4.12
N GLN A 73 10.15 -12.52 3.26
CA GLN A 73 11.18 -11.59 3.71
C GLN A 73 10.64 -10.26 4.19
N LYS A 74 9.55 -9.77 3.59
CA LYS A 74 9.19 -8.38 3.82
C LYS A 74 7.69 -8.15 3.74
N ILE A 75 7.23 -7.27 4.60
CA ILE A 75 5.83 -6.81 4.62
C ILE A 75 5.84 -5.34 4.24
N ILE A 76 5.02 -4.97 3.25
CA ILE A 76 4.96 -3.61 2.74
C ILE A 76 3.53 -3.09 2.93
N PRO A 77 3.31 -2.16 3.85
CA PRO A 77 1.97 -1.57 4.01
C PRO A 77 1.55 -0.80 2.78
N VAL A 78 0.26 -0.88 2.45
CA VAL A 78 -0.34 -0.17 1.31
C VAL A 78 -1.35 0.82 1.86
N ILE A 79 -1.17 2.08 1.49
CA ILE A 79 -2.08 3.14 1.90
C ILE A 79 -2.99 3.46 0.73
N GLU A 80 -4.28 3.21 0.91
CA GLU A 80 -5.29 3.48 -0.12
C GLU A 80 -5.92 4.83 0.17
N ILE A 81 -5.61 5.83 -0.64
CA ILE A 81 -6.04 7.20 -0.38
C ILE A 81 -7.55 7.34 -0.46
N LYS A 82 -8.18 6.69 -1.43
CA LYS A 82 -9.62 6.77 -1.58
C LYS A 82 -10.35 6.32 -0.30
N ASN A 83 -9.90 5.23 0.28
CA ASN A 83 -10.50 4.72 1.50
C ASN A 83 -10.23 5.64 2.68
N LEU A 84 -9.02 6.18 2.74
CA LEU A 84 -8.64 7.11 3.80
C LEU A 84 -9.51 8.36 3.77
N ILE A 85 -9.75 8.91 2.59
CA ILE A 85 -10.60 10.10 2.45
C ILE A 85 -12.04 9.79 2.83
N ASN A 86 -12.56 8.63 2.42
CA ASN A 86 -13.91 8.24 2.77
C ASN A 86 -14.09 8.09 4.27
N ASN A 87 -13.10 7.51 4.94
CA ASN A 87 -13.13 7.39 6.39
C ASN A 87 -13.07 8.75 7.08
N TYR A 88 -12.25 9.64 6.56
CA TYR A 88 -12.15 10.99 7.12
C TYR A 88 -13.48 11.71 7.01
N LYS A 89 -14.14 11.64 5.87
CA LYS A 89 -15.43 12.28 5.67
C LYS A 89 -16.49 11.74 6.63
N ARG A 90 -16.48 10.43 6.85
CA ARG A 90 -17.41 9.79 7.76
C ARG A 90 -17.20 10.27 9.19
N ASP A 91 -15.95 10.29 9.62
CA ASP A 91 -15.61 10.74 10.98
C ASP A 91 -15.96 12.19 11.20
N LYS A 92 -15.67 13.03 10.22
CA LYS A 92 -15.98 14.44 10.30
C LYS A 92 -17.49 14.68 10.41
N SER A 93 -18.26 13.91 9.68
CA SER A 93 -19.71 13.98 9.72
C SER A 93 -20.23 13.65 11.12
N LYS A 94 -19.67 12.60 11.73
CA LYS A 94 -20.06 12.22 13.09
C LYS A 94 -19.70 13.27 14.11
N LYS A 95 -18.54 13.90 13.96
CA LYS A 95 -18.07 14.89 14.93
C LYS A 95 -18.82 16.20 14.87
N LYS A 96 -19.54 16.45 13.82
CA LYS A 96 -20.31 17.68 13.70
C LYS A 96 -21.51 17.72 14.61
N LEU A 97 -22.01 16.59 14.99
CA LEU A 97 -23.33 16.52 15.61
C LEU A 97 -23.45 17.17 16.97
N PRO A 98 -22.54 16.98 17.88
CA PRO A 98 -22.78 17.48 19.23
C PRO A 98 -22.38 18.93 19.39
N LYS A 99 -22.84 19.73 18.62
CA LYS A 99 -22.53 21.13 18.83
C LYS A 99 -23.56 21.79 19.74
#